data_a2e1754e973e509b7c56a4b01aab8bb7
#
_entry.id   a2e1754e973e509b7c56a4b01aab8bb7
#
_cell.length_a   1.000
_cell.length_b   1.000
_cell.length_c   1.000
_cell.angle_alpha   90.00
_cell.angle_beta   90.00
_cell.angle_gamma   90.00
#
_symmetry.space_group_name_H-M   'P 1'
#
loop_
_entity.id
_entity.type
_entity.pdbx_description
1 polymer ?
#
loop_
_entity_poly.entity_id
_entity_poly.type
_entity_poly.pdbx_seq_one_letter_code
_entity_poly.pdbx_strand_id
1 'polypeptide(L)'
;YAWAMVGFLLGNTVSANGSVSRGVCVTDAQHNLVSVTERTCIEPYDGGIHYSEDGGKSWCDLPADAVVSMNLWGFTPGYVQQAKAGFAAFLQENLPINPLKCEYYLPTVVTAALQRGEADVHVLTSADKWHGITYREDKPELVAALRQMSEAGLYPADRLF
;
A
#
# COMPACT_ATOMS: atom_id res chain seq x y z
N TYR A 1 4.74 19.42 -7.90
CA TYR A 1 5.36 18.91 -6.65
C TYR A 1 6.15 17.65 -6.98
N ALA A 2 7.37 17.50 -6.45
CA ALA A 2 8.14 16.26 -6.53
C ALA A 2 7.92 15.45 -5.25
N TRP A 3 7.32 14.28 -5.38
CA TRP A 3 7.07 13.34 -4.28
C TRP A 3 7.79 12.02 -4.56
N ALA A 4 7.87 11.17 -3.58
CA ALA A 4 8.41 9.83 -3.72
C ALA A 4 7.59 8.83 -2.91
N MET A 5 7.64 7.58 -3.30
CA MET A 5 7.11 6.47 -2.49
C MET A 5 8.07 5.28 -2.55
N VAL A 6 8.02 4.45 -1.53
CA VAL A 6 8.63 3.12 -1.58
C VAL A 6 7.53 2.13 -1.96
N GLY A 7 7.72 1.48 -3.11
CA GLY A 7 6.90 0.39 -3.58
C GLY A 7 7.50 -0.95 -3.17
N PHE A 8 6.67 -1.87 -2.72
CA PHE A 8 7.04 -3.24 -2.39
C PHE A 8 6.56 -4.20 -3.47
N LEU A 9 7.21 -5.35 -3.61
CA LEU A 9 6.69 -6.40 -4.47
C LEU A 9 5.47 -7.06 -3.78
N LEU A 10 4.37 -7.22 -4.51
CA LEU A 10 3.11 -7.75 -3.98
C LEU A 10 3.30 -9.07 -3.24
N GLY A 11 4.06 -10.00 -3.82
CA GLY A 11 4.34 -11.32 -3.23
C GLY A 11 5.02 -11.24 -1.85
N ASN A 12 5.70 -10.12 -1.55
CA ASN A 12 6.35 -9.87 -0.27
C ASN A 12 5.43 -9.19 0.76
N THR A 13 4.15 -8.95 0.41
CA THR A 13 3.22 -8.18 1.26
C THR A 13 1.91 -8.89 1.55
N VAL A 14 1.69 -10.08 1.01
CA VAL A 14 0.48 -10.87 1.29
C VAL A 14 0.59 -11.64 2.59
N SER A 15 -0.54 -11.98 3.20
CA SER A 15 -0.64 -12.83 4.39
C SER A 15 -1.23 -14.19 4.02
N ALA A 16 -0.71 -15.25 4.63
CA ALA A 16 -1.31 -16.59 4.56
C ALA A 16 -2.56 -16.74 5.44
N ASN A 17 -2.81 -15.77 6.33
CA ASN A 17 -3.87 -15.83 7.33
C ASN A 17 -5.18 -15.15 6.87
N GLY A 18 -5.21 -14.55 5.68
CA GLY A 18 -6.40 -13.93 5.11
C GLY A 18 -6.07 -12.86 4.07
N SER A 19 -7.12 -12.23 3.56
CA SER A 19 -7.00 -11.21 2.54
C SER A 19 -6.42 -9.89 3.08
N VAL A 20 -5.74 -9.16 2.21
CA VAL A 20 -5.15 -7.85 2.50
C VAL A 20 -5.62 -6.82 1.46
N SER A 21 -5.45 -5.53 1.77
CA SER A 21 -5.68 -4.43 0.83
C SER A 21 -4.36 -3.76 0.48
N ARG A 22 -4.16 -3.42 -0.81
CA ARG A 22 -2.94 -2.78 -1.31
C ARG A 22 -3.24 -1.79 -2.42
N GLY A 23 -2.54 -0.67 -2.42
CA GLY A 23 -2.51 0.23 -3.56
C GLY A 23 -1.63 -0.35 -4.68
N VAL A 24 -2.23 -0.98 -5.67
CA VAL A 24 -1.51 -1.53 -6.84
C VAL A 24 -1.07 -0.38 -7.74
N CYS A 25 0.22 -0.30 -8.01
CA CYS A 25 0.85 0.80 -8.73
C CYS A 25 1.14 0.42 -10.19
N VAL A 26 0.95 1.38 -11.08
CA VAL A 26 1.47 1.35 -12.46
C VAL A 26 2.54 2.42 -12.56
N THR A 27 3.71 2.05 -13.07
CA THR A 27 4.84 2.96 -13.28
C THR A 27 5.24 3.03 -14.73
N ASP A 28 5.82 4.16 -15.13
CA ASP A 28 6.47 4.30 -16.43
C ASP A 28 7.90 3.70 -16.45
N ALA A 29 8.56 3.75 -17.62
CA ALA A 29 9.92 3.25 -17.79
C ALA A 29 10.99 4.03 -16.99
N GLN A 30 10.66 5.20 -16.46
CA GLN A 30 11.51 6.04 -15.62
C GLN A 30 11.18 5.86 -14.13
N HIS A 31 10.36 4.85 -13.77
CA HIS A 31 9.86 4.59 -12.42
C HIS A 31 9.03 5.73 -11.82
N ASN A 32 8.38 6.56 -12.64
CA ASN A 32 7.40 7.49 -12.13
C ASN A 32 6.03 6.82 -12.02
N LEU A 33 5.31 7.14 -10.96
CA LEU A 33 3.97 6.63 -10.73
C LEU A 33 2.98 7.20 -11.76
N VAL A 34 2.38 6.34 -12.54
CA VAL A 34 1.31 6.67 -13.49
C VAL A 34 -0.06 6.62 -12.80
N SER A 35 -0.27 5.57 -12.01
CA SER A 35 -1.50 5.41 -11.25
C SER A 35 -1.30 4.50 -10.03
N VAL A 36 -2.16 4.68 -9.04
CA VAL A 36 -2.28 3.77 -7.90
C VAL A 36 -3.76 3.47 -7.67
N THR A 37 -4.10 2.18 -7.63
CA THR A 37 -5.49 1.73 -7.43
C THR A 37 -5.55 0.85 -6.19
N GLU A 38 -6.36 1.26 -5.20
CA GLU A 38 -6.59 0.43 -4.03
C GLU A 38 -7.38 -0.82 -4.44
N ARG A 39 -6.78 -2.00 -4.21
CA ARG A 39 -7.41 -3.30 -4.38
C ARG A 39 -7.63 -3.90 -3.00
N THR A 40 -8.84 -4.25 -2.72
CA THR A 40 -9.23 -4.94 -1.50
C THR A 40 -9.33 -6.43 -1.75
N CYS A 41 -9.38 -7.24 -0.69
CA CYS A 41 -9.54 -8.68 -0.83
C CYS A 41 -8.49 -9.32 -1.75
N ILE A 42 -7.21 -9.01 -1.51
CA ILE A 42 -6.08 -9.65 -2.17
C ILE A 42 -5.66 -10.84 -1.33
N GLU A 43 -5.53 -12.01 -1.93
CA GLU A 43 -5.08 -13.21 -1.22
C GLU A 43 -4.25 -14.14 -2.11
N PRO A 44 -3.34 -14.92 -1.50
CA PRO A 44 -2.63 -15.97 -2.22
C PRO A 44 -3.54 -17.18 -2.45
N TYR A 45 -3.33 -17.89 -3.56
CA TYR A 45 -3.96 -19.17 -3.89
C TYR A 45 -2.94 -20.12 -4.54
N ASP A 46 -3.34 -21.37 -4.81
CA ASP A 46 -2.43 -22.40 -5.40
C ASP A 46 -2.11 -22.14 -6.89
N GLY A 47 -1.96 -20.98 -7.31
CA GLY A 47 -1.58 -20.56 -8.67
C GLY A 47 -0.94 -19.20 -8.68
N GLY A 48 -0.98 -18.47 -7.55
CA GLY A 48 -0.45 -17.12 -7.50
C GLY A 48 -1.14 -16.22 -6.49
N ILE A 49 -1.40 -15.00 -6.91
CA ILE A 49 -2.10 -13.99 -6.10
C ILE A 49 -3.24 -13.44 -6.93
N HIS A 50 -4.39 -13.29 -6.32
CA HIS A 50 -5.56 -12.70 -6.96
C HIS A 50 -6.27 -11.69 -6.05
N TYR A 51 -7.18 -10.90 -6.61
CA TYR A 51 -8.03 -9.99 -5.86
C TYR A 51 -9.48 -10.08 -6.32
N SER A 52 -10.40 -9.69 -5.44
CA SER A 52 -11.82 -9.57 -5.74
C SER A 52 -12.35 -8.20 -5.36
N GLU A 53 -13.23 -7.64 -6.20
CA GLU A 53 -13.92 -6.36 -5.94
C GLU A 53 -15.41 -6.57 -5.58
N ASP A 54 -15.90 -7.78 -5.64
CA ASP A 54 -17.32 -8.13 -5.49
C ASP A 54 -17.58 -9.11 -4.33
N GLY A 55 -16.66 -9.17 -3.38
CA GLY A 55 -16.75 -10.02 -2.20
C GLY A 55 -16.49 -11.50 -2.49
N GLY A 56 -15.60 -11.79 -3.43
CA GLY A 56 -15.16 -13.15 -3.75
C GLY A 56 -16.01 -13.87 -4.80
N LYS A 57 -16.88 -13.16 -5.52
CA LYS A 57 -17.69 -13.77 -6.60
C LYS A 57 -16.90 -13.89 -7.90
N SER A 58 -16.02 -12.94 -8.17
CA SER A 58 -15.08 -12.97 -9.30
C SER A 58 -13.68 -12.63 -8.82
N TRP A 59 -12.68 -13.19 -9.51
CA TRP A 59 -11.28 -13.05 -9.16
C TRP A 59 -10.46 -12.65 -10.37
N CYS A 60 -9.49 -11.75 -10.15
CA CYS A 60 -8.54 -11.31 -11.14
C CYS A 60 -7.12 -11.55 -10.62
N ASP A 61 -6.28 -12.16 -11.46
CA ASP A 61 -4.89 -12.42 -11.09
C ASP A 61 -4.06 -11.13 -11.02
N LEU A 62 -3.11 -11.12 -10.10
CA LEU A 62 -2.08 -10.10 -9.97
C LEU A 62 -0.70 -10.74 -10.02
N PRO A 63 0.25 -10.16 -10.77
CA PRO A 63 1.63 -10.62 -10.75
C PRO A 63 2.24 -10.48 -9.35
N ALA A 64 3.01 -11.47 -8.90
CA ALA A 64 3.68 -11.41 -7.61
C ALA A 64 4.75 -10.30 -7.53
N ASP A 65 5.28 -9.88 -8.68
CA ASP A 65 6.23 -8.78 -8.85
C ASP A 65 5.55 -7.42 -9.09
N ALA A 66 4.22 -7.36 -9.07
CA ALA A 66 3.51 -6.09 -9.13
C ALA A 66 3.96 -5.17 -7.99
N VAL A 67 4.21 -3.90 -8.31
CA VAL A 67 4.58 -2.90 -7.32
C VAL A 67 3.35 -2.44 -6.57
N VAL A 68 3.42 -2.45 -5.24
CA VAL A 68 2.31 -2.01 -4.38
C VAL A 68 2.75 -0.97 -3.36
N SER A 69 1.85 -0.06 -3.04
CA SER A 69 2.01 0.90 -1.95
C SER A 69 1.70 0.25 -0.61
N MET A 70 2.62 0.44 0.34
CA MET A 70 2.45 0.14 1.76
C MET A 70 2.38 1.43 2.59
N ASN A 71 1.91 2.53 1.97
CA ASN A 71 1.79 3.86 2.56
C ASN A 71 3.12 4.45 3.08
N LEU A 72 4.23 4.09 2.46
CA LEU A 72 5.54 4.70 2.74
C LEU A 72 5.82 5.78 1.69
N TRP A 73 5.46 7.02 2.02
CA TRP A 73 5.50 8.18 1.14
C TRP A 73 6.42 9.27 1.65
N GLY A 74 7.11 9.93 0.73
CA GLY A 74 7.84 11.18 0.94
C GLY A 74 7.12 12.34 0.27
N PHE A 75 6.47 13.19 1.06
CA PHE A 75 5.70 14.32 0.58
C PHE A 75 6.36 15.66 0.91
N THR A 76 6.20 16.64 0.04
CA THR A 76 6.42 18.04 0.38
C THR A 76 5.19 18.61 1.12
N PRO A 77 5.31 19.75 1.83
CA PRO A 77 4.18 20.37 2.55
C PRO A 77 2.95 20.64 1.67
N GLY A 78 3.13 20.78 0.36
CA GLY A 78 2.04 20.96 -0.61
C GLY A 78 1.03 19.81 -0.63
N TYR A 79 1.46 18.58 -0.27
CA TYR A 79 0.54 17.45 -0.15
C TYR A 79 -0.55 17.71 0.92
N VAL A 80 -0.18 18.23 2.08
CA VAL A 80 -1.13 18.51 3.18
C VAL A 80 -2.15 19.56 2.75
N GLN A 81 -1.72 20.57 1.98
CA GLN A 81 -2.62 21.59 1.46
C GLN A 81 -3.63 21.00 0.48
N GLN A 82 -3.19 20.12 -0.43
CA GLN A 82 -4.06 19.43 -1.37
C GLN A 82 -5.03 18.48 -0.67
N ALA A 83 -4.54 17.69 0.28
CA ALA A 83 -5.40 16.81 1.07
C ALA A 83 -6.49 17.59 1.82
N LYS A 84 -6.13 18.72 2.45
CA LYS A 84 -7.08 19.61 3.12
C LYS A 84 -8.10 20.20 2.15
N ALA A 85 -7.69 20.64 0.97
CA ALA A 85 -8.58 21.24 -0.02
C ALA A 85 -9.61 20.22 -0.55
N GLY A 86 -9.22 18.95 -0.76
CA GLY A 86 -10.10 17.90 -1.25
C GLY A 86 -11.01 17.26 -0.19
N PHE A 87 -10.67 17.41 1.09
CA PHE A 87 -11.32 16.65 2.17
C PHE A 87 -12.80 16.97 2.35
N ALA A 88 -13.20 18.24 2.24
CA ALA A 88 -14.60 18.64 2.40
C ALA A 88 -15.49 18.06 1.28
N ALA A 89 -15.04 18.10 0.04
CA ALA A 89 -15.75 17.50 -1.09
C ALA A 89 -15.87 15.99 -0.92
N PHE A 90 -14.77 15.32 -0.53
CA PHE A 90 -14.78 13.90 -0.22
C PHE A 90 -15.85 13.54 0.83
N LEU A 91 -15.95 14.29 1.92
CA LEU A 91 -16.95 14.04 2.95
C LEU A 91 -18.38 14.22 2.43
N GLN A 92 -18.64 15.28 1.64
CA GLN A 92 -19.95 15.54 1.07
C GLN A 92 -20.42 14.40 0.14
N GLU A 93 -19.51 13.82 -0.62
CA GLU A 93 -19.82 12.75 -1.56
C GLU A 93 -19.93 11.37 -0.89
N ASN A 94 -19.09 11.08 0.09
CA ASN A 94 -18.93 9.71 0.59
C ASN A 94 -19.66 9.44 1.91
N LEU A 95 -19.83 10.44 2.80
CA LEU A 95 -20.57 10.24 4.04
C LEU A 95 -22.01 9.78 3.86
N PRO A 96 -22.79 10.30 2.88
CA PRO A 96 -24.16 9.83 2.66
C PRO A 96 -24.22 8.37 2.20
N ILE A 97 -23.15 7.87 1.55
CA ILE A 97 -23.10 6.50 1.00
C ILE A 97 -22.66 5.50 2.08
N ASN A 98 -21.64 5.81 2.82
CA ASN A 98 -21.05 4.91 3.82
C ASN A 98 -20.47 5.65 5.04
N PRO A 99 -21.34 6.15 5.95
CA PRO A 99 -20.90 7.00 7.06
C PRO A 99 -19.97 6.32 8.07
N LEU A 100 -20.02 4.98 8.16
CA LEU A 100 -19.25 4.24 9.16
C LEU A 100 -17.89 3.73 8.65
N LYS A 101 -17.68 3.68 7.33
CA LYS A 101 -16.49 3.07 6.72
C LYS A 101 -15.91 3.91 5.57
N CYS A 102 -16.33 5.18 5.42
CA CYS A 102 -15.73 6.00 4.39
C CYS A 102 -14.32 6.42 4.84
N GLU A 103 -13.33 6.15 3.99
CA GLU A 103 -11.92 6.42 4.25
C GLU A 103 -11.34 7.31 3.15
N TYR A 104 -10.68 8.41 3.56
CA TYR A 104 -9.96 9.28 2.63
C TYR A 104 -8.54 8.77 2.47
N TYR A 105 -8.34 7.88 1.53
CA TYR A 105 -7.05 7.24 1.29
C TYR A 105 -5.98 8.24 0.85
N LEU A 106 -4.77 8.10 1.37
CA LEU A 106 -3.61 8.89 0.95
C LEU A 106 -3.40 8.82 -0.57
N PRO A 107 -3.47 7.64 -1.22
CA PRO A 107 -3.35 7.54 -2.67
C PRO A 107 -4.39 8.30 -3.47
N THR A 108 -5.58 8.56 -2.93
CA THR A 108 -6.62 9.35 -3.62
C THR A 108 -6.14 10.78 -3.90
N VAL A 109 -5.48 11.40 -2.92
CA VAL A 109 -4.90 12.76 -3.09
C VAL A 109 -3.79 12.75 -4.12
N VAL A 110 -2.94 11.70 -4.10
CA VAL A 110 -1.85 11.51 -5.07
C VAL A 110 -2.43 11.37 -6.48
N THR A 111 -3.40 10.48 -6.66
CA THR A 111 -4.05 10.26 -7.97
C THR A 111 -4.65 11.54 -8.53
N ALA A 112 -5.34 12.31 -7.69
CA ALA A 112 -5.92 13.58 -8.10
C ALA A 112 -4.85 14.60 -8.54
N ALA A 113 -3.71 14.66 -7.83
CA ALA A 113 -2.60 15.54 -8.21
C ALA A 113 -1.91 15.10 -9.51
N LEU A 114 -1.69 13.80 -9.71
CA LEU A 114 -1.15 13.23 -10.95
C LEU A 114 -2.05 13.56 -12.16
N GLN A 115 -3.36 13.37 -12.01
CA GLN A 115 -4.34 13.64 -13.08
C GLN A 115 -4.38 15.12 -13.49
N ARG A 116 -4.11 16.02 -12.55
CA ARG A 116 -4.03 17.46 -12.85
C ARG A 116 -2.65 17.92 -13.34
N GLY A 117 -1.67 17.01 -13.40
CA GLY A 117 -0.29 17.36 -13.75
C GLY A 117 0.39 18.25 -12.71
N GLU A 118 -0.05 18.23 -11.47
CA GLU A 118 0.47 19.07 -10.37
C GLU A 118 1.56 18.39 -9.55
N ALA A 119 1.73 17.07 -9.72
CA ALA A 119 2.75 16.30 -9.01
C ALA A 119 3.35 15.21 -9.90
N ASP A 120 4.61 14.94 -9.65
CA ASP A 120 5.33 13.74 -10.10
C ASP A 120 5.70 12.94 -8.86
N VAL A 121 5.60 11.62 -8.95
CA VAL A 121 5.95 10.71 -7.87
C VAL A 121 6.97 9.70 -8.36
N HIS A 122 8.16 9.72 -7.81
CA HIS A 122 9.17 8.70 -8.11
C HIS A 122 9.00 7.49 -7.21
N VAL A 123 8.97 6.29 -7.81
CA VAL A 123 8.77 5.02 -7.09
C VAL A 123 10.12 4.33 -6.88
N LEU A 124 10.51 4.23 -5.61
CA LEU A 124 11.67 3.46 -5.16
C LEU A 124 11.19 2.04 -4.83
N THR A 125 11.70 1.04 -5.53
CA THR A 125 11.26 -0.36 -5.30
C THR A 125 12.09 -1.02 -4.22
N SER A 126 11.43 -1.63 -3.21
CA SER A 126 12.04 -2.50 -2.22
C SER A 126 11.70 -3.96 -2.52
N ALA A 127 12.72 -4.82 -2.44
CA ALA A 127 12.57 -6.27 -2.48
C ALA A 127 12.41 -6.90 -1.08
N ASP A 128 12.40 -6.09 -0.03
CA ASP A 128 12.26 -6.56 1.34
C ASP A 128 10.89 -7.22 1.55
N LYS A 129 10.87 -8.25 2.39
CA LYS A 129 9.61 -8.81 2.89
C LYS A 129 9.01 -7.81 3.88
N TRP A 130 7.77 -7.40 3.63
CA TRP A 130 7.02 -6.61 4.59
C TRP A 130 6.45 -7.52 5.67
N HIS A 131 6.67 -7.15 6.94
CA HIS A 131 6.15 -7.85 8.09
C HIS A 131 5.16 -6.94 8.80
N GLY A 132 3.89 -7.36 8.84
CA GLY A 132 2.83 -6.63 9.53
C GLY A 132 2.00 -7.56 10.40
N ILE A 133 1.16 -6.95 11.21
CA ILE A 133 0.16 -7.66 12.01
C ILE A 133 -1.21 -7.22 11.51
N THR A 134 -1.71 -7.89 10.49
CA THR A 134 -3.10 -7.73 10.02
C THR A 134 -4.02 -8.66 10.81
N TYR A 135 -3.55 -9.87 11.07
CA TYR A 135 -4.21 -10.89 11.84
C TYR A 135 -3.41 -11.21 13.10
N ARG A 136 -4.06 -11.70 14.15
CA ARG A 136 -3.39 -12.09 15.40
C ARG A 136 -2.35 -13.18 15.17
N GLU A 137 -2.61 -14.03 14.21
CA GLU A 137 -1.80 -15.16 13.77
C GLU A 137 -0.49 -14.74 13.09
N ASP A 138 -0.39 -13.50 12.60
CA ASP A 138 0.83 -12.94 12.00
C ASP A 138 1.92 -12.66 13.06
N LYS A 139 1.53 -12.45 14.33
CA LYS A 139 2.45 -12.04 15.40
C LYS A 139 3.64 -13.01 15.63
N PRO A 140 3.46 -14.34 15.69
CA PRO A 140 4.58 -15.26 15.86
C PRO A 140 5.61 -15.17 14.73
N GLU A 141 5.16 -15.03 13.48
CA GLU A 141 6.05 -14.88 12.33
C GLU A 141 6.85 -13.58 12.40
N LEU A 142 6.20 -12.45 12.73
CA LEU A 142 6.88 -11.18 12.92
C LEU A 142 7.95 -11.26 14.01
N VAL A 143 7.64 -11.87 15.17
CA VAL A 143 8.60 -12.03 16.27
C VAL A 143 9.81 -12.87 15.83
N ALA A 144 9.57 -13.95 15.08
CA ALA A 144 10.65 -14.79 14.56
C ALA A 144 11.53 -14.02 13.56
N ALA A 145 10.91 -13.27 12.65
CA ALA A 145 11.62 -12.45 11.67
C ALA A 145 12.49 -11.37 12.33
N LEU A 146 11.96 -10.65 13.33
CA LEU A 146 12.71 -9.64 14.06
C LEU A 146 13.91 -10.23 14.83
N ARG A 147 13.76 -11.42 15.41
CA ARG A 147 14.88 -12.12 16.04
C ARG A 147 15.97 -12.47 15.03
N GLN A 148 15.61 -13.05 13.90
CA GLN A 148 16.56 -13.37 12.83
C GLN A 148 17.29 -12.12 12.32
N MET A 149 16.59 -11.01 12.13
CA MET A 149 17.19 -9.75 11.71
C MET A 149 18.14 -9.19 12.77
N SER A 150 17.84 -9.34 14.07
CA SER A 150 18.75 -8.95 15.16
C SER A 150 19.98 -9.85 15.22
N GLU A 151 19.80 -11.15 15.09
CA GLU A 151 20.91 -12.13 15.06
C GLU A 151 21.83 -11.91 13.85
N ALA A 152 21.25 -11.46 12.71
CA ALA A 152 21.99 -11.08 11.52
C ALA A 152 22.66 -9.68 11.63
N GLY A 153 22.46 -8.95 12.72
CA GLY A 153 23.04 -7.62 12.94
C GLY A 153 22.35 -6.48 12.17
N LEU A 154 21.18 -6.72 11.57
CA LEU A 154 20.39 -5.69 10.88
C LEU A 154 19.75 -4.70 11.87
N TYR A 155 19.46 -5.17 13.08
CA TYR A 155 18.98 -4.35 14.19
C TYR A 155 19.89 -4.51 15.40
N PRO A 156 20.18 -3.43 16.16
CA PRO A 156 20.92 -3.52 17.41
C PRO A 156 20.11 -4.31 18.46
N ALA A 157 20.67 -5.40 18.97
CA ALA A 157 19.97 -6.28 19.91
C ALA A 157 19.60 -5.59 21.24
N ASP A 158 20.33 -4.54 21.61
CA ASP A 158 20.17 -3.78 22.87
C ASP A 158 19.14 -2.64 22.78
N ARG A 159 18.51 -2.42 21.62
CA ARG A 159 17.59 -1.29 21.39
C ARG A 159 16.18 -1.68 20.93
N LEU A 160 15.91 -2.96 20.77
CA LEU A 160 14.61 -3.42 20.27
C LEU A 160 13.61 -3.76 21.39
N PHE A 161 14.04 -3.80 22.65
CA PHE A 161 13.18 -4.11 23.80
C PHE A 161 13.66 -3.37 25.05
#